data_1173074c859b29654100478bf767c7d1
#
_entry.id   1173074c859b29654100478bf767c7d1
#
_cell.length_a   1.000
_cell.length_b   1.000
_cell.length_c   1.000
_cell.angle_alpha   90.00
_cell.angle_beta   90.00
_cell.angle_gamma   90.00
#
_symmetry.space_group_name_H-M   'P 1'
#
loop_
_entity.id
_entity.type
_entity.pdbx_description
1 polymer ?
#
loop_
_entity_poly.entity_id
_entity_poly.type
_entity_poly.pdbx_seq_one_letter_code
_entity_poly.pdbx_strand_id
1 'polypeptide(L)'
;GKEKENPYDLELYERKMTAIASVLAMDTDVLILDEPTIAQDWKGRQIIGSIIRSLSGRGKLVIAILHDMDFVAENFERVIIMAHGQVLADGTAKEVFAQEEVLKKARLQKPYVMQLSEALGYEKSYLTVEELLKDRMSLCAAIKL
;
A
#
# COMPACT_ATOMS: atom_id res chain seq x y z
N GLY A 1 -25.58 -7.47 -7.67
CA GLY A 1 -26.50 -8.16 -8.60
C GLY A 1 -26.16 -9.63 -8.79
N LYS A 2 -25.10 -10.15 -8.08
CA LYS A 2 -24.61 -11.53 -8.24
C LYS A 2 -24.82 -12.39 -6.97
N GLU A 3 -25.73 -12.00 -6.10
CA GLU A 3 -25.95 -12.64 -4.79
C GLU A 3 -26.42 -14.11 -4.90
N LYS A 4 -26.91 -14.50 -6.08
CA LYS A 4 -27.42 -15.86 -6.37
C LYS A 4 -26.46 -16.68 -7.21
N GLU A 5 -25.37 -16.10 -7.69
CA GLU A 5 -24.39 -16.81 -8.49
C GLU A 5 -23.50 -17.68 -7.59
N ASN A 6 -23.04 -18.82 -8.12
CA ASN A 6 -22.07 -19.64 -7.42
C ASN A 6 -20.73 -18.90 -7.36
N PRO A 7 -20.12 -18.72 -6.19
CA PRO A 7 -18.83 -18.00 -6.07
C PRO A 7 -17.70 -18.58 -6.93
N TYR A 8 -17.75 -19.86 -7.29
CA TYR A 8 -16.74 -20.49 -8.17
C TYR A 8 -16.89 -20.10 -9.64
N ASP A 9 -18.06 -19.62 -10.05
CA ASP A 9 -18.34 -19.17 -11.43
C ASP A 9 -18.01 -17.69 -11.62
N LEU A 10 -17.69 -16.97 -10.54
CA LEU A 10 -17.27 -15.57 -10.56
C LEU A 10 -15.87 -15.40 -11.17
N GLU A 11 -15.60 -14.26 -11.76
CA GLU A 11 -14.25 -13.88 -12.18
C GLU A 11 -13.29 -13.76 -10.99
N LEU A 12 -11.99 -13.87 -11.24
CA LEU A 12 -10.96 -13.86 -10.18
C LEU A 12 -11.05 -12.64 -9.27
N TYR A 13 -11.30 -11.46 -9.86
CA TYR A 13 -11.55 -10.23 -9.11
C TYR A 13 -12.73 -10.35 -8.15
N GLU A 14 -13.86 -10.80 -8.66
CA GLU A 14 -15.12 -10.91 -7.88
C GLU A 14 -15.00 -11.96 -6.77
N ARG A 15 -14.35 -13.09 -7.04
CA ARG A 15 -14.07 -14.10 -6.03
C ARG A 15 -13.23 -13.55 -4.90
N LYS A 16 -12.20 -12.75 -5.23
CA LYS A 16 -11.33 -12.13 -4.23
C LYS A 16 -12.08 -11.11 -3.39
N MET A 17 -12.91 -10.26 -4.02
CA MET A 17 -13.76 -9.31 -3.30
C MET A 17 -14.78 -10.02 -2.39
N THR A 18 -15.35 -11.13 -2.84
CA THR A 18 -16.27 -11.94 -2.04
C THR A 18 -15.56 -12.56 -0.84
N ALA A 19 -14.33 -13.07 -1.00
CA ALA A 19 -13.53 -13.60 0.08
C ALA A 19 -13.18 -12.50 1.12
N ILE A 20 -12.77 -11.32 0.67
CA ILE A 20 -12.51 -10.18 1.56
C ILE A 20 -13.80 -9.80 2.30
N ALA A 21 -14.92 -9.68 1.60
CA ALA A 21 -16.20 -9.33 2.20
C ALA A 21 -16.66 -10.35 3.27
N SER A 22 -16.43 -11.65 3.03
CA SER A 22 -16.78 -12.69 4.00
C SER A 22 -15.98 -12.59 5.30
N VAL A 23 -14.68 -12.27 5.21
CA VAL A 23 -13.84 -12.04 6.38
C VAL A 23 -14.23 -10.75 7.10
N LEU A 24 -14.53 -9.67 6.35
CA LEU A 24 -14.99 -8.41 6.93
C LEU A 24 -16.31 -8.54 7.69
N ALA A 25 -17.19 -9.43 7.23
CA ALA A 25 -18.46 -9.70 7.91
C ALA A 25 -18.31 -10.32 9.32
N MET A 26 -17.14 -10.91 9.63
CA MET A 26 -16.83 -11.41 10.98
C MET A 26 -16.48 -10.30 11.98
N ASP A 27 -16.25 -9.09 11.49
CA ASP A 27 -15.94 -7.86 12.26
C ASP A 27 -14.80 -8.03 13.28
N THR A 28 -13.78 -8.80 12.95
CA THR A 28 -12.62 -9.09 13.83
C THR A 28 -11.78 -7.83 14.10
N ASP A 29 -11.09 -7.79 15.25
CA ASP A 29 -10.20 -6.67 15.60
C ASP A 29 -8.89 -6.71 14.81
N VAL A 30 -8.49 -7.87 14.31
CA VAL A 30 -7.28 -8.09 13.52
C VAL A 30 -7.67 -8.70 12.18
N LEU A 31 -7.21 -8.08 11.11
CA LEU A 31 -7.35 -8.57 9.74
C LEU A 31 -5.96 -8.83 9.14
N ILE A 32 -5.75 -10.03 8.60
CA ILE A 32 -4.53 -10.38 7.88
C ILE A 32 -4.89 -10.61 6.40
N LEU A 33 -4.21 -9.90 5.51
CA LEU A 33 -4.38 -9.99 4.07
C LEU A 33 -3.07 -10.50 3.43
N ASP A 34 -3.15 -11.60 2.71
CA ASP A 34 -2.01 -12.13 1.96
C ASP A 34 -2.21 -11.82 0.47
N GLU A 35 -1.31 -11.01 -0.09
CA GLU A 35 -1.30 -10.55 -1.47
C GLU A 35 -2.68 -10.07 -2.00
N PRO A 36 -3.35 -9.14 -1.31
CA PRO A 36 -4.70 -8.73 -1.69
C PRO A 36 -4.75 -8.04 -3.05
N THR A 37 -3.65 -7.44 -3.52
CA THR A 37 -3.57 -6.66 -4.77
C THR A 37 -3.27 -7.50 -6.02
N ILE A 38 -2.88 -8.76 -5.87
CA ILE A 38 -2.63 -9.65 -7.04
C ILE A 38 -3.90 -9.80 -7.86
N ALA A 39 -3.74 -9.69 -9.19
CA ALA A 39 -4.81 -9.75 -10.18
C ALA A 39 -5.92 -8.69 -9.99
N GLN A 40 -5.57 -7.56 -9.38
CA GLN A 40 -6.45 -6.41 -9.28
C GLN A 40 -6.02 -5.34 -10.28
N ASP A 41 -7.02 -4.77 -10.96
CA ASP A 41 -6.82 -3.53 -11.72
C ASP A 41 -6.67 -2.32 -10.76
N TRP A 42 -6.45 -1.14 -11.34
CA TRP A 42 -6.33 0.09 -10.56
C TRP A 42 -7.54 0.32 -9.64
N LYS A 43 -8.77 0.07 -10.14
CA LYS A 43 -10.00 0.25 -9.38
C LYS A 43 -10.10 -0.71 -8.20
N GLY A 44 -9.76 -1.98 -8.41
CA GLY A 44 -9.72 -3.00 -7.36
C GLY A 44 -8.72 -2.65 -6.26
N ARG A 45 -7.52 -2.18 -6.63
CA ARG A 45 -6.51 -1.67 -5.69
C ARG A 45 -7.04 -0.51 -4.84
N GLN A 46 -7.71 0.47 -5.46
CA GLN A 46 -8.31 1.60 -4.74
C GLN A 46 -9.39 1.15 -3.73
N ILE A 47 -10.21 0.18 -4.10
CA ILE A 47 -11.21 -0.40 -3.19
C ILE A 47 -10.54 -1.06 -1.99
N ILE A 48 -9.51 -1.91 -2.22
CA ILE A 48 -8.77 -2.57 -1.13
C ILE A 48 -8.11 -1.53 -0.22
N GLY A 49 -7.45 -0.53 -0.78
CA GLY A 49 -6.85 0.56 -0.02
C GLY A 49 -7.88 1.32 0.83
N SER A 50 -9.06 1.60 0.28
CA SER A 50 -10.14 2.26 1.03
C SER A 50 -10.64 1.41 2.20
N ILE A 51 -10.74 0.10 2.03
CA ILE A 51 -11.10 -0.85 3.09
C ILE A 51 -10.05 -0.81 4.20
N ILE A 52 -8.76 -0.92 3.85
CA ILE A 52 -7.65 -0.88 4.82
C ILE A 52 -7.70 0.41 5.64
N ARG A 53 -7.78 1.57 4.98
CA ARG A 53 -7.86 2.87 5.66
C ARG A 53 -9.09 3.01 6.54
N SER A 54 -10.24 2.51 6.09
CA SER A 54 -11.48 2.53 6.88
C SER A 54 -11.37 1.68 8.15
N LEU A 55 -10.77 0.50 8.07
CA LEU A 55 -10.56 -0.38 9.22
C LEU A 55 -9.57 0.22 10.22
N SER A 56 -8.43 0.73 9.74
CA SER A 56 -7.45 1.42 10.57
C SER A 56 -8.06 2.64 11.27
N GLY A 57 -8.86 3.44 10.55
CA GLY A 57 -9.58 4.58 11.12
C GLY A 57 -10.62 4.20 12.19
N ARG A 58 -11.06 2.95 12.22
CA ARG A 58 -11.93 2.37 13.26
C ARG A 58 -11.14 1.70 14.40
N GLY A 59 -9.81 1.83 14.42
CA GLY A 59 -8.93 1.26 15.43
C GLY A 59 -8.66 -0.24 15.27
N LYS A 60 -8.97 -0.85 14.13
CA LYS A 60 -8.65 -2.25 13.85
C LYS A 60 -7.21 -2.39 13.36
N LEU A 61 -6.57 -3.49 13.72
CA LEU A 61 -5.24 -3.82 13.22
C LEU A 61 -5.35 -4.53 11.86
N VAL A 62 -4.76 -3.92 10.83
CA VAL A 62 -4.66 -4.54 9.51
C VAL A 62 -3.20 -4.87 9.23
N ILE A 63 -2.92 -6.13 8.95
CA ILE A 63 -1.61 -6.63 8.52
C ILE A 63 -1.77 -7.12 7.08
N ALA A 64 -0.88 -6.67 6.19
CA ALA A 64 -0.87 -7.16 4.82
C ALA A 64 0.54 -7.61 4.41
N ILE A 65 0.61 -8.73 3.70
CA ILE A 65 1.81 -9.20 3.03
C ILE A 65 1.70 -8.73 1.59
N LEU A 66 2.71 -8.00 1.10
CA LEU A 66 2.63 -7.30 -0.18
C LEU A 66 3.99 -7.26 -0.88
N HIS A 67 3.96 -7.27 -2.23
CA HIS A 67 5.13 -7.02 -3.08
C HIS A 67 5.01 -5.72 -3.88
N ASP A 68 3.91 -4.99 -3.75
CA ASP A 68 3.65 -3.71 -4.41
C ASP A 68 4.01 -2.56 -3.48
N MET A 69 5.20 -2.01 -3.64
CA MET A 69 5.72 -0.98 -2.74
C MET A 69 5.00 0.36 -2.88
N ASP A 70 4.43 0.67 -4.05
CA ASP A 70 3.61 1.86 -4.23
C ASP A 70 2.31 1.74 -3.43
N PHE A 71 1.66 0.58 -3.49
CA PHE A 71 0.47 0.32 -2.68
C PHE A 71 0.76 0.34 -1.17
N VAL A 72 1.93 -0.19 -0.75
CA VAL A 72 2.38 -0.09 0.64
C VAL A 72 2.56 1.36 1.06
N ALA A 73 3.26 2.16 0.25
CA ALA A 73 3.52 3.57 0.54
C ALA A 73 2.23 4.42 0.65
N GLU A 74 1.20 4.08 -0.12
CA GLU A 74 -0.09 4.77 -0.12
C GLU A 74 -1.00 4.42 1.07
N ASN A 75 -0.86 3.22 1.64
CA ASN A 75 -1.90 2.67 2.52
C ASN A 75 -1.41 2.24 3.91
N PHE A 76 -0.09 2.20 4.16
CA PHE A 76 0.47 1.73 5.43
C PHE A 76 1.49 2.72 6.00
N GLU A 77 1.37 3.02 7.28
CA GLU A 77 2.33 3.89 7.99
C GLU A 77 3.55 3.10 8.46
N ARG A 78 3.35 1.88 8.98
CA ARG A 78 4.41 1.00 9.48
C ARG A 78 4.69 -0.10 8.48
N VAL A 79 5.96 -0.31 8.17
CA VAL A 79 6.44 -1.32 7.24
C VAL A 79 7.49 -2.19 7.92
N ILE A 80 7.34 -3.51 7.75
CA ILE A 80 8.31 -4.50 8.22
C ILE A 80 8.84 -5.23 6.98
N ILE A 81 10.14 -5.13 6.73
CA ILE A 81 10.79 -5.90 5.66
C ILE A 81 11.34 -7.20 6.23
N MET A 82 10.95 -8.29 5.62
CA MET A 82 11.43 -9.64 5.97
C MET A 82 12.09 -10.30 4.77
N ALA A 83 13.22 -10.94 5.00
CA ALA A 83 13.86 -11.82 4.03
C ALA A 83 14.63 -12.93 4.75
N HIS A 84 14.72 -14.10 4.13
CA HIS A 84 15.43 -15.28 4.67
C HIS A 84 15.02 -15.65 6.11
N GLY A 85 13.72 -15.47 6.45
CA GLY A 85 13.20 -15.76 7.79
C GLY A 85 13.59 -14.75 8.87
N GLN A 86 14.15 -13.59 8.49
CA GLN A 86 14.59 -12.56 9.43
C GLN A 86 13.91 -11.23 9.14
N VAL A 87 13.66 -10.43 10.17
CA VAL A 87 13.28 -9.03 10.05
C VAL A 87 14.53 -8.22 9.73
N LEU A 88 14.52 -7.54 8.58
CA LEU A 88 15.63 -6.70 8.13
C LEU A 88 15.43 -5.23 8.47
N ALA A 89 14.20 -4.76 8.49
CA ALA A 89 13.82 -3.41 8.92
C ALA A 89 12.40 -3.39 9.49
N ASP A 90 12.15 -2.45 10.40
CA ASP A 90 10.85 -2.16 11.00
C ASP A 90 10.81 -0.67 11.31
N GLY A 91 9.83 0.05 10.77
CA GLY A 91 9.71 1.50 10.95
C GLY A 91 8.61 2.10 10.10
N THR A 92 8.62 3.42 9.97
CA THR A 92 7.72 4.11 9.05
C THR A 92 8.08 3.77 7.60
N ALA A 93 7.10 3.82 6.69
CA ALA A 93 7.32 3.56 5.27
C ALA A 93 8.49 4.41 4.72
N LYS A 94 8.58 5.68 5.14
CA LYS A 94 9.62 6.60 4.70
C LYS A 94 11.02 6.18 5.18
N GLU A 95 11.16 5.81 6.44
CA GLU A 95 12.43 5.35 7.01
C GLU A 95 12.89 4.03 6.41
N VAL A 96 11.96 3.12 6.19
CA VAL A 96 12.26 1.79 5.68
C VAL A 96 12.63 1.85 4.20
N PHE A 97 11.89 2.59 3.37
CA PHE A 97 12.21 2.72 1.94
C PHE A 97 13.44 3.59 1.65
N ALA A 98 13.94 4.35 2.61
CA ALA A 98 15.21 5.05 2.48
C ALA A 98 16.44 4.11 2.63
N GLN A 99 16.27 2.90 3.16
CA GLN A 99 17.36 1.95 3.43
C GLN A 99 17.68 1.08 2.20
N GLU A 100 18.44 1.60 1.26
CA GLU A 100 18.76 0.92 -0.01
C GLU A 100 19.35 -0.49 0.17
N GLU A 101 20.28 -0.66 1.13
CA GLU A 101 20.91 -1.96 1.35
C GLU A 101 19.94 -3.02 1.89
N VAL A 102 18.93 -2.59 2.67
CA VAL A 102 17.85 -3.46 3.14
C VAL A 102 16.96 -3.88 1.97
N LEU A 103 16.56 -2.91 1.14
CA LEU A 103 15.75 -3.18 -0.05
C LEU A 103 16.45 -4.14 -1.01
N LYS A 104 17.74 -3.91 -1.29
CA LYS A 104 18.55 -4.80 -2.13
C LYS A 104 18.61 -6.23 -1.57
N LYS A 105 18.85 -6.39 -0.25
CA LYS A 105 18.87 -7.71 0.41
C LYS A 105 17.53 -8.42 0.32
N ALA A 106 16.43 -7.67 0.43
CA ALA A 106 15.06 -8.19 0.31
C ALA A 106 14.60 -8.34 -1.15
N ARG A 107 15.39 -7.92 -2.14
CA ARG A 107 15.04 -7.87 -3.58
C ARG A 107 13.80 -7.01 -3.85
N LEU A 108 13.65 -5.92 -3.10
CA LEU A 108 12.60 -4.94 -3.25
C LEU A 108 13.13 -3.68 -3.92
N GLN A 109 12.22 -2.91 -4.51
CA GLN A 109 12.51 -1.59 -5.07
C GLN A 109 11.82 -0.50 -4.24
N LYS A 110 12.35 0.72 -4.30
CA LYS A 110 11.67 1.89 -3.74
C LYS A 110 10.34 2.15 -4.48
N PRO A 111 9.33 2.76 -3.83
CA PRO A 111 8.15 3.28 -4.52
C PRO A 111 8.53 4.19 -5.69
N TYR A 112 7.76 4.15 -6.78
CA TYR A 112 8.09 4.92 -8.02
C TYR A 112 8.21 6.42 -7.79
N VAL A 113 7.37 7.00 -6.94
CA VAL A 113 7.44 8.44 -6.63
C VAL A 113 8.74 8.80 -5.92
N MET A 114 9.23 7.91 -5.06
CA MET A 114 10.52 8.08 -4.38
C MET A 114 11.68 8.03 -5.37
N GLN A 115 11.69 7.05 -6.28
CA GLN A 115 12.67 6.93 -7.35
C GLN A 115 12.64 8.17 -8.27
N LEU A 116 11.45 8.64 -8.65
CA LEU A 116 11.28 9.85 -9.47
C LEU A 116 11.84 11.09 -8.75
N SER A 117 11.57 11.23 -7.46
CA SER A 117 12.06 12.36 -6.66
C SER A 117 13.58 12.42 -6.63
N GLU A 118 14.23 11.27 -6.45
CA GLU A 118 15.68 11.13 -6.47
C GLU A 118 16.25 11.44 -7.86
N ALA A 119 15.64 10.90 -8.92
CA ALA A 119 16.07 11.15 -10.31
C ALA A 119 15.96 12.62 -10.73
N LEU A 120 14.99 13.35 -10.17
CA LEU A 120 14.81 14.78 -10.39
C LEU A 120 15.69 15.65 -9.46
N GLY A 121 16.51 15.04 -8.61
CA GLY A 121 17.43 15.75 -7.71
C GLY A 121 16.73 16.49 -6.58
N TYR A 122 15.55 16.02 -6.15
CA TYR A 122 14.88 16.60 -4.99
C TYR A 122 15.55 16.12 -3.71
N GLU A 123 15.86 17.05 -2.80
CA GLU A 123 16.41 16.70 -1.48
C GLU A 123 15.41 15.97 -0.60
N LYS A 124 14.12 16.23 -0.81
CA LYS A 124 13.02 15.65 -0.04
C LYS A 124 12.46 14.43 -0.78
N SER A 125 12.37 13.31 -0.07
CA SER A 125 11.71 12.11 -0.55
C SER A 125 10.20 12.18 -0.37
N TYR A 126 9.46 11.76 -1.38
CA TYR A 126 8.00 11.67 -1.37
C TYR A 126 7.59 10.22 -1.58
N LEU A 127 6.60 9.77 -0.82
CA LEU A 127 6.06 8.42 -0.92
C LEU A 127 4.92 8.31 -1.93
N THR A 128 4.14 9.39 -2.07
CA THR A 128 2.95 9.42 -2.93
C THR A 128 2.97 10.62 -3.88
N VAL A 129 2.20 10.49 -4.97
CA VAL A 129 2.01 11.59 -5.93
C VAL A 129 1.38 12.81 -5.25
N GLU A 130 0.44 12.58 -4.34
CA GLU A 130 -0.24 13.63 -3.59
C GLU A 130 0.73 14.44 -2.73
N GLU A 131 1.66 13.78 -2.04
CA GLU A 131 2.72 14.46 -1.27
C GLU A 131 3.59 15.35 -2.17
N LEU A 132 4.04 14.80 -3.30
CA LEU A 132 4.87 15.51 -4.27
C LEU A 132 4.15 16.75 -4.83
N LEU A 133 2.91 16.58 -5.28
CA LEU A 133 2.12 17.67 -5.85
C LEU A 133 1.81 18.75 -4.83
N LYS A 134 1.42 18.37 -3.62
CA LYS A 134 1.10 19.32 -2.54
C LYS A 134 2.30 20.19 -2.18
N ASP A 135 3.48 19.62 -2.09
CA ASP A 135 4.71 20.36 -1.81
C ASP A 135 5.06 21.32 -2.97
N ARG A 136 4.95 20.87 -4.23
CA ARG A 136 5.25 21.67 -5.41
C ARG A 136 4.25 22.81 -5.64
N MET A 137 2.98 22.57 -5.44
CA MET A 137 1.96 23.62 -5.55
C MET A 137 2.16 24.71 -4.48
N SER A 138 2.55 24.35 -3.27
CA SER A 138 2.86 25.33 -2.21
C SER A 138 4.10 26.16 -2.55
N LEU A 139 5.14 25.56 -3.14
CA LEU A 139 6.32 26.28 -3.62
C LEU A 139 6.00 27.23 -4.78
N CYS A 140 5.20 26.79 -5.76
CA CYS A 140 4.76 27.67 -6.85
C CYS A 140 3.89 28.84 -6.38
N ALA A 141 3.08 28.63 -5.36
CA ALA A 141 2.27 29.71 -4.77
C ALA A 141 3.16 30.74 -4.01
N ALA A 142 4.23 30.27 -3.37
CA ALA A 142 5.18 31.14 -2.65
C ALA A 142 6.08 31.97 -3.58
N ILE A 143 6.32 31.50 -4.82
CA ILE A 143 7.17 32.21 -5.82
C ILE A 143 6.38 33.32 -6.55
N LYS A 144 5.05 33.35 -6.47
CA LYS A 144 4.19 34.38 -7.10
C LYS A 144 3.99 35.62 -6.24
N LEU A 145 4.73 35.79 -5.16
CA LEU A 145 4.87 37.00 -4.34
C LEU A 145 6.24 37.66 -4.59
#